data_a5eadf00f03224967e5de8fe8be38de5
#
_entry.id   a5eadf00f03224967e5de8fe8be38de5
#
_cell.length_a   1.000
_cell.length_b   1.000
_cell.length_c   1.000
_cell.angle_alpha   90.00
_cell.angle_beta   90.00
_cell.angle_gamma   90.00
#
_symmetry.space_group_name_H-M   'P 1'
#
loop_
_entity.id
_entity.type
_entity.pdbx_description
1 polymer ?
#
loop_
_entity_poly.entity_id
_entity_poly.type
_entity_poly.pdbx_seq_one_letter_code
_entity_poly.pdbx_strand_id
1 'polypeptide(L)'
;MKRCFAMLLAASALASAGETKVDAMVRFANEDRIEGTIESLTKDKLTLSSPILEKPAPFHLDKVVEVGLDAVYHDVDANHEAVVTLNRGDVIRGQLAEVTDDVVALDTWYAGRLNIKRGMVAGLEIEPKREDLYHGPDSIDGWVRSGEKDAWTYRRLALVARGKGGIALPDVLPDQCSVTFDAAWKSDALSLKVYLLTDEADSESPESGYEVSIQRQSVYLRNCSKQRYLGSASSSGDLRENTRARIELRASSKNGRVVMLVNGQVIETWTDPDVADGDFGGALHFVSPNPGAMRISNIRVSRWNGVVDETVPPRVPGQRFRIGGLPDDFSEAEDEPKDDKRMKLANSDSIDGEVKSISGGVITIETKLGEIKVPVSRFRTLALKPVEYDEAILRNGDVRAWFPDRTSMVFRLDSVDGGKLIGSSQNFGTAEFDIRAFSRIEFEIHNDEYDSLRGEEDW
;
A
#
# COMPACT_ATOMS: atom_id res chain seq x y z
N MET A 1 57.08 44.01 17.39
CA MET A 1 56.36 42.94 16.68
C MET A 1 55.58 42.09 17.66
N LYS A 2 54.30 42.39 17.87
CA LYS A 2 53.41 41.61 18.73
C LYS A 2 52.34 41.00 17.83
N ARG A 3 52.36 39.68 17.69
CA ARG A 3 51.32 38.90 16.96
C ARG A 3 50.16 38.62 17.92
N CYS A 4 49.00 39.20 17.66
CA CYS A 4 47.74 38.80 18.29
C CYS A 4 47.19 37.56 17.57
N PHE A 5 47.04 36.48 18.34
CA PHE A 5 46.32 35.27 17.90
C PHE A 5 44.84 35.47 18.26
N ALA A 6 44.01 35.62 17.25
CA ALA A 6 42.55 35.62 17.42
C ALA A 6 42.07 34.17 17.39
N MET A 7 41.56 33.70 18.52
CA MET A 7 40.92 32.39 18.67
C MET A 7 39.47 32.51 18.25
N LEU A 8 39.12 31.96 17.09
CA LEU A 8 37.72 31.81 16.66
C LEU A 8 37.08 30.66 17.45
N LEU A 9 36.17 30.99 18.37
CA LEU A 9 35.27 30.03 18.97
C LEU A 9 34.14 29.76 17.94
N ALA A 10 34.17 28.57 17.33
CA ALA A 10 33.04 28.04 16.61
C ALA A 10 32.01 27.53 17.62
N ALA A 11 30.94 28.29 17.82
CA ALA A 11 29.77 27.82 18.53
C ALA A 11 29.01 26.85 17.61
N SER A 12 29.16 25.55 17.84
CA SER A 12 28.26 24.53 17.27
C SER A 12 26.90 24.72 17.90
N ALA A 13 25.97 25.27 17.14
CA ALA A 13 24.53 25.21 17.44
C ALA A 13 24.15 23.73 17.39
N LEU A 14 23.98 23.11 18.55
CA LEU A 14 23.21 21.89 18.69
C LEU A 14 21.75 22.25 18.31
N ALA A 15 21.35 21.96 17.08
CA ALA A 15 19.94 21.89 16.74
C ALA A 15 19.36 20.81 17.65
N SER A 16 18.56 21.21 18.62
CA SER A 16 17.66 20.34 19.36
C SER A 16 16.76 19.66 18.30
N ALA A 17 17.05 18.41 17.98
CA ALA A 17 16.10 17.56 17.30
C ALA A 17 14.88 17.46 18.23
N GLY A 18 13.80 18.17 17.91
CA GLY A 18 12.55 18.06 18.64
C GLY A 18 12.15 16.59 18.64
N GLU A 19 11.90 16.03 19.82
CA GLU A 19 11.33 14.69 19.96
C GLU A 19 10.11 14.60 19.05
N THR A 20 10.18 13.75 18.04
CA THR A 20 9.05 13.50 17.14
C THR A 20 8.03 12.72 17.94
N LYS A 21 6.99 13.41 18.40
CA LYS A 21 5.86 12.77 19.07
C LYS A 21 5.11 11.92 18.05
N VAL A 22 4.84 10.68 18.42
CA VAL A 22 4.14 9.71 17.56
C VAL A 22 2.74 9.49 18.11
N ASP A 23 1.76 10.06 17.41
CA ASP A 23 0.36 9.84 17.76
C ASP A 23 -0.07 8.43 17.35
N ALA A 24 -0.80 7.79 18.25
CA ALA A 24 -1.15 6.39 18.11
C ALA A 24 -2.55 6.09 18.67
N MET A 25 -3.17 5.05 18.14
CA MET A 25 -4.29 4.39 18.77
C MET A 25 -3.87 2.99 19.23
N VAL A 26 -3.94 2.75 20.52
CA VAL A 26 -3.62 1.46 21.14
C VAL A 26 -4.89 0.67 21.35
N ARG A 27 -4.90 -0.58 20.85
CA ARG A 27 -5.96 -1.56 21.10
C ARG A 27 -5.46 -2.64 22.04
N PHE A 28 -6.27 -2.93 23.05
CA PHE A 28 -5.96 -3.93 24.08
C PHE A 28 -6.73 -5.24 23.87
N ALA A 29 -6.28 -6.30 24.54
CA ALA A 29 -6.88 -7.63 24.50
C ALA A 29 -8.31 -7.69 25.01
N ASN A 30 -8.75 -6.71 25.81
CA ASN A 30 -10.12 -6.55 26.28
C ASN A 30 -11.00 -5.67 25.35
N GLU A 31 -10.52 -5.43 24.12
CA GLU A 31 -11.16 -4.60 23.09
C GLU A 31 -11.19 -3.08 23.38
N ASP A 32 -10.69 -2.64 24.54
CA ASP A 32 -10.55 -1.22 24.82
C ASP A 32 -9.58 -0.54 23.85
N ARG A 33 -9.81 0.76 23.60
CA ARG A 33 -8.98 1.59 22.74
C ARG A 33 -8.64 2.90 23.43
N ILE A 34 -7.38 3.30 23.34
CA ILE A 34 -6.88 4.58 23.86
C ILE A 34 -6.11 5.30 22.75
N GLU A 35 -6.55 6.51 22.42
CA GLU A 35 -5.79 7.44 21.60
C GLU A 35 -4.84 8.25 22.47
N GLY A 36 -3.63 8.45 21.97
CA GLY A 36 -2.61 9.23 22.66
C GLY A 36 -1.31 9.29 21.90
N THR A 37 -0.29 9.78 22.55
CA THR A 37 1.06 9.93 22.02
C THR A 37 1.98 8.90 22.68
N ILE A 38 2.78 8.19 21.91
CA ILE A 38 3.80 7.26 22.42
C ILE A 38 4.93 8.09 23.02
N GLU A 39 5.12 7.94 24.34
CA GLU A 39 6.27 8.52 25.04
C GLU A 39 7.49 7.59 24.98
N SER A 40 7.25 6.29 25.07
CA SER A 40 8.27 5.26 24.88
C SER A 40 7.67 3.92 24.54
N LEU A 41 8.37 3.15 23.74
CA LEU A 41 8.02 1.76 23.45
C LEU A 41 9.28 0.91 23.51
N THR A 42 9.27 -0.10 24.34
CA THR A 42 10.35 -1.06 24.51
C THR A 42 9.81 -2.47 24.22
N LYS A 43 10.66 -3.48 24.26
CA LYS A 43 10.27 -4.89 24.06
C LYS A 43 9.18 -5.42 25.02
N ASP A 44 8.99 -4.77 26.17
CA ASP A 44 8.08 -5.24 27.22
C ASP A 44 6.94 -4.26 27.54
N LYS A 45 7.13 -2.96 27.23
CA LYS A 45 6.22 -1.90 27.68
C LYS A 45 6.03 -0.79 26.66
N LEU A 46 4.81 -0.35 26.56
CA LEU A 46 4.39 0.88 25.91
C LEU A 46 4.01 1.92 26.97
N THR A 47 4.60 3.11 26.93
CA THR A 47 4.15 4.25 27.74
C THR A 47 3.43 5.24 26.84
N LEU A 48 2.17 5.53 27.19
CA LEU A 48 1.28 6.39 26.42
C LEU A 48 0.83 7.58 27.25
N SER A 49 0.92 8.78 26.68
CA SER A 49 0.21 9.96 27.17
C SER A 49 -1.11 10.14 26.39
N SER A 50 -2.17 10.51 27.09
CA SER A 50 -3.48 10.71 26.47
C SER A 50 -4.25 11.78 27.23
N PRO A 51 -5.11 12.58 26.55
CA PRO A 51 -5.97 13.56 27.23
C PRO A 51 -6.89 12.99 28.32
N ILE A 52 -7.17 11.69 28.25
CA ILE A 52 -8.00 11.01 29.24
C ILE A 52 -7.21 10.50 30.45
N LEU A 53 -5.88 10.56 30.41
CA LEU A 53 -4.99 10.11 31.48
C LEU A 53 -4.43 11.32 32.23
N GLU A 54 -4.41 11.29 33.55
CA GLU A 54 -3.80 12.37 34.37
C GLU A 54 -2.30 12.50 34.15
N LYS A 55 -1.62 11.40 33.81
CA LYS A 55 -0.18 11.32 33.51
C LYS A 55 0.09 10.16 32.55
N PRO A 56 1.24 10.13 31.88
CA PRO A 56 1.63 9.00 31.04
C PRO A 56 1.55 7.68 31.78
N ALA A 57 0.91 6.68 31.19
CA ALA A 57 0.68 5.37 31.78
C ALA A 57 1.45 4.28 31.03
N PRO A 58 2.14 3.37 31.74
CA PRO A 58 2.78 2.22 31.13
C PRO A 58 1.80 1.07 30.98
N PHE A 59 1.82 0.43 29.81
CA PHE A 59 1.08 -0.77 29.47
C PHE A 59 2.04 -1.90 29.13
N HIS A 60 1.77 -3.12 29.61
CA HIS A 60 2.53 -4.31 29.22
C HIS A 60 2.12 -4.76 27.83
N LEU A 61 3.10 -5.11 26.97
CA LEU A 61 2.84 -5.46 25.58
C LEU A 61 2.06 -6.77 25.40
N ASP A 62 2.09 -7.69 26.37
CA ASP A 62 1.26 -8.90 26.39
C ASP A 62 -0.26 -8.62 26.47
N LYS A 63 -0.66 -7.38 26.76
CA LYS A 63 -2.04 -6.90 26.75
C LYS A 63 -2.38 -6.01 25.56
N VAL A 64 -1.41 -5.69 24.74
CA VAL A 64 -1.58 -4.85 23.55
C VAL A 64 -1.73 -5.76 22.33
N VAL A 65 -2.81 -5.59 21.59
CA VAL A 65 -3.07 -6.34 20.35
C VAL A 65 -2.42 -5.63 19.17
N GLU A 66 -2.67 -4.33 19.06
CA GLU A 66 -2.11 -3.52 17.98
C GLU A 66 -1.98 -2.04 18.37
N VAL A 67 -1.08 -1.36 17.67
CA VAL A 67 -0.88 0.08 17.73
C VAL A 67 -1.04 0.64 16.33
N GLY A 68 -2.12 1.38 16.09
CA GLY A 68 -2.33 2.15 14.86
C GLY A 68 -1.51 3.45 14.92
N LEU A 69 -0.81 3.78 13.83
CA LEU A 69 0.13 4.88 13.73
C LEU A 69 -0.29 5.86 12.61
N ASP A 70 0.15 7.11 12.73
CA ASP A 70 0.05 8.08 11.65
C ASP A 70 1.21 7.88 10.67
N ALA A 71 0.97 7.04 9.67
CA ALA A 71 1.93 6.79 8.61
C ALA A 71 1.97 7.94 7.59
N VAL A 72 2.97 7.90 6.71
CA VAL A 72 3.07 8.80 5.56
C VAL A 72 3.20 7.98 4.27
N TYR A 73 2.62 8.47 3.20
CA TYR A 73 2.99 8.00 1.87
C TYR A 73 4.30 8.66 1.47
N HIS A 74 5.18 7.90 0.87
CA HIS A 74 6.44 8.41 0.36
C HIS A 74 6.66 7.89 -1.05
N ASP A 75 6.82 8.80 -1.99
CA ASP A 75 7.16 8.45 -3.36
C ASP A 75 8.65 8.15 -3.46
N VAL A 76 8.98 7.00 -4.02
CA VAL A 76 10.36 6.60 -4.24
C VAL A 76 10.95 7.45 -5.36
N ASP A 77 12.04 8.16 -5.07
CA ASP A 77 12.72 9.04 -6.03
C ASP A 77 13.61 8.27 -7.03
N ALA A 78 13.34 6.99 -7.19
CA ALA A 78 14.10 6.07 -8.04
C ALA A 78 13.37 5.76 -9.35
N ASN A 79 14.10 5.28 -10.36
CA ASN A 79 13.52 4.88 -11.65
C ASN A 79 12.73 3.58 -11.61
N HIS A 80 12.77 2.85 -10.51
CA HIS A 80 12.09 1.58 -10.29
C HIS A 80 11.90 1.33 -8.80
N GLU A 81 10.94 0.51 -8.47
CA GLU A 81 10.76 -0.08 -7.15
C GLU A 81 10.94 -1.59 -7.23
N ALA A 82 11.77 -2.14 -6.36
CA ALA A 82 11.89 -3.58 -6.18
C ALA A 82 10.94 -4.03 -5.07
N VAL A 83 10.22 -5.10 -5.33
CA VAL A 83 9.34 -5.78 -4.39
C VAL A 83 9.96 -7.11 -4.05
N VAL A 84 10.48 -7.23 -2.84
CA VAL A 84 11.09 -8.45 -2.33
C VAL A 84 10.09 -9.17 -1.45
N THR A 85 9.68 -10.36 -1.87
CA THR A 85 8.84 -11.26 -1.08
C THR A 85 9.72 -12.25 -0.34
N LEU A 86 9.54 -12.34 0.98
CA LEU A 86 10.27 -13.26 1.83
C LEU A 86 9.53 -14.60 1.99
N ASN A 87 10.23 -15.63 2.47
CA ASN A 87 9.73 -17.01 2.57
C ASN A 87 8.41 -17.18 3.33
N ARG A 88 8.06 -16.22 4.24
CA ARG A 88 6.78 -16.24 4.99
C ARG A 88 5.74 -15.26 4.46
N GLY A 89 6.00 -14.64 3.31
CA GLY A 89 5.08 -13.71 2.69
C GLY A 89 5.25 -12.27 3.16
N ASP A 90 6.23 -11.96 4.00
CA ASP A 90 6.63 -10.58 4.26
C ASP A 90 7.10 -9.91 2.98
N VAL A 91 6.85 -8.61 2.85
CA VAL A 91 7.19 -7.84 1.65
C VAL A 91 7.99 -6.61 2.04
N ILE A 92 9.13 -6.45 1.40
CA ILE A 92 10.01 -5.29 1.57
C ILE A 92 10.11 -4.57 0.22
N ARG A 93 9.89 -3.26 0.23
CA ARG A 93 9.95 -2.41 -0.95
C ARG A 93 11.10 -1.41 -0.86
N GLY A 94 11.75 -1.16 -1.98
CA GLY A 94 12.81 -0.18 -2.09
C GLY A 94 13.47 -0.19 -3.45
N GLN A 95 14.50 0.62 -3.62
CA GLN A 95 15.31 0.60 -4.83
C GLN A 95 16.30 -0.56 -4.76
N LEU A 96 16.32 -1.41 -5.79
CA LEU A 96 17.30 -2.49 -5.86
C LEU A 96 18.70 -1.94 -6.07
N ALA A 97 19.55 -2.09 -5.06
CA ALA A 97 20.91 -1.58 -5.07
C ALA A 97 21.92 -2.63 -5.53
N GLU A 98 21.79 -3.86 -5.00
CA GLU A 98 22.74 -4.93 -5.25
C GLU A 98 22.09 -6.30 -5.07
N VAL A 99 22.55 -7.29 -5.83
CA VAL A 99 22.27 -8.71 -5.61
C VAL A 99 23.56 -9.50 -5.72
N THR A 100 23.84 -10.27 -4.68
CA THR A 100 24.95 -11.24 -4.62
C THR A 100 24.43 -12.63 -4.32
N ASP A 101 25.30 -13.62 -4.19
CA ASP A 101 24.91 -14.97 -3.76
C ASP A 101 24.38 -15.00 -2.30
N ASP A 102 24.77 -14.03 -1.46
CA ASP A 102 24.43 -13.99 -0.03
C ASP A 102 23.35 -12.95 0.32
N VAL A 103 23.21 -11.89 -0.47
CA VAL A 103 22.45 -10.70 -0.11
C VAL A 103 21.66 -10.13 -1.28
N VAL A 104 20.43 -9.67 -1.01
CA VAL A 104 19.68 -8.70 -1.80
C VAL A 104 19.65 -7.40 -1.02
N ALA A 105 20.31 -6.36 -1.54
CA ALA A 105 20.35 -5.04 -0.90
C ALA A 105 19.33 -4.10 -1.52
N LEU A 106 18.48 -3.50 -0.67
CA LEU A 106 17.52 -2.46 -1.04
C LEU A 106 17.88 -1.15 -0.38
N ASP A 107 17.86 -0.06 -1.13
CA ASP A 107 17.85 1.30 -0.57
C ASP A 107 16.39 1.70 -0.33
N THR A 108 16.05 1.95 0.94
CA THR A 108 14.70 2.32 1.38
C THR A 108 14.71 3.71 2.02
N TRP A 109 13.60 4.44 1.91
CA TRP A 109 13.47 5.74 2.56
C TRP A 109 13.32 5.62 4.09
N TYR A 110 12.75 4.50 4.54
CA TYR A 110 12.36 4.29 5.94
C TYR A 110 13.42 3.58 6.79
N ALA A 111 14.40 2.93 6.17
CA ALA A 111 15.45 2.21 6.90
C ALA A 111 16.84 2.38 6.27
N GLY A 112 16.98 3.27 5.27
CA GLY A 112 18.21 3.35 4.49
C GLY A 112 18.50 2.04 3.74
N ARG A 113 19.72 1.57 3.77
CA ARG A 113 20.10 0.31 3.11
C ARG A 113 19.76 -0.89 3.97
N LEU A 114 18.86 -1.73 3.48
CA LEU A 114 18.55 -3.04 4.04
C LEU A 114 19.26 -4.14 3.26
N ASN A 115 20.05 -4.95 3.96
CA ASN A 115 20.73 -6.11 3.40
C ASN A 115 19.95 -7.37 3.76
N ILE A 116 19.15 -7.86 2.83
CA ILE A 116 18.28 -9.01 3.02
C ILE A 116 19.07 -10.26 2.66
N LYS A 117 19.10 -11.25 3.55
CA LYS A 117 19.76 -12.54 3.28
C LYS A 117 19.13 -13.20 2.07
N ARG A 118 19.95 -13.65 1.13
CA ARG A 118 19.51 -14.24 -0.13
C ARG A 118 18.65 -15.50 0.08
N GLY A 119 18.99 -16.34 1.06
CA GLY A 119 18.22 -17.54 1.43
C GLY A 119 16.83 -17.26 2.02
N MET A 120 16.53 -16.00 2.40
CA MET A 120 15.21 -15.59 2.89
C MET A 120 14.30 -15.05 1.78
N VAL A 121 14.81 -14.83 0.55
CA VAL A 121 14.09 -14.23 -0.56
C VAL A 121 13.39 -15.29 -1.40
N ALA A 122 12.06 -15.28 -1.37
CA ALA A 122 11.21 -16.17 -2.19
C ALA A 122 10.91 -15.58 -3.58
N GLY A 123 10.90 -14.24 -3.71
CA GLY A 123 10.61 -13.56 -4.98
C GLY A 123 11.21 -12.17 -5.04
N LEU A 124 11.56 -11.74 -6.26
CA LEU A 124 12.02 -10.39 -6.58
C LEU A 124 11.32 -9.92 -7.86
N GLU A 125 10.51 -8.91 -7.73
CA GLU A 125 9.81 -8.24 -8.83
C GLU A 125 10.32 -6.81 -8.95
N ILE A 126 10.34 -6.28 -10.17
CA ILE A 126 10.69 -4.89 -10.43
C ILE A 126 9.44 -4.20 -10.98
N GLU A 127 8.96 -3.22 -10.25
CA GLU A 127 7.91 -2.33 -10.70
C GLU A 127 8.58 -1.08 -11.31
N PRO A 128 8.27 -0.70 -12.56
CA PRO A 128 8.72 0.58 -13.09
C PRO A 128 8.13 1.71 -12.24
N LYS A 129 8.88 2.80 -12.10
CA LYS A 129 8.37 3.99 -11.40
C LYS A 129 7.04 4.39 -12.03
N ARG A 130 6.00 4.44 -11.22
CA ARG A 130 4.71 5.00 -11.62
C ARG A 130 4.84 6.51 -11.54
N GLU A 131 4.43 7.20 -12.59
CA GLU A 131 4.21 8.64 -12.53
C GLU A 131 2.82 8.86 -11.93
N ASP A 132 2.71 8.75 -10.61
CA ASP A 132 1.47 9.05 -9.92
C ASP A 132 1.24 10.58 -9.99
N LEU A 133 0.07 10.98 -10.50
CA LEU A 133 -0.39 12.36 -10.49
C LEU A 133 -0.92 12.75 -9.11
N TYR A 134 -1.36 11.75 -8.35
CA TYR A 134 -1.82 11.89 -6.98
C TYR A 134 -1.56 10.59 -6.22
N HIS A 135 -1.13 10.70 -4.99
CA HIS A 135 -1.05 9.60 -4.02
C HIS A 135 -1.46 10.12 -2.64
N GLY A 136 -2.49 9.52 -2.05
CA GLY A 136 -3.04 9.98 -0.76
C GLY A 136 -4.25 9.14 -0.31
N PRO A 137 -5.11 9.70 0.52
CA PRO A 137 -5.05 11.04 1.10
C PRO A 137 -4.02 11.13 2.23
N ASP A 138 -3.33 12.23 2.36
CA ASP A 138 -2.48 12.60 3.50
C ASP A 138 -3.13 13.64 4.42
N SER A 139 -4.21 14.27 3.93
CA SER A 139 -5.08 15.20 4.66
C SER A 139 -6.45 15.28 4.00
N ILE A 140 -7.36 16.07 4.56
CA ILE A 140 -8.63 16.43 3.92
C ILE A 140 -8.52 17.71 3.07
N ASP A 141 -7.38 18.36 3.13
CA ASP A 141 -7.16 19.62 2.40
C ASP A 141 -7.17 19.37 0.88
N GLY A 142 -7.77 20.27 0.13
CA GLY A 142 -7.95 20.11 -1.30
C GLY A 142 -9.13 19.23 -1.71
N TRP A 143 -9.74 18.50 -0.77
CA TRP A 143 -10.95 17.73 -1.02
C TRP A 143 -12.20 18.59 -0.80
N VAL A 144 -13.06 18.66 -1.82
CA VAL A 144 -14.36 19.35 -1.78
C VAL A 144 -15.42 18.38 -1.24
N ARG A 145 -16.19 18.82 -0.27
CA ARG A 145 -17.25 18.01 0.36
C ARG A 145 -18.63 18.53 -0.04
N SER A 146 -19.56 17.60 -0.26
CA SER A 146 -20.96 17.88 -0.55
C SER A 146 -21.88 17.01 0.33
N GLY A 147 -23.12 17.44 0.53
CA GLY A 147 -24.13 16.72 1.30
C GLY A 147 -24.11 17.02 2.80
N GLU A 148 -24.35 16.01 3.63
CA GLU A 148 -24.44 16.17 5.08
C GLU A 148 -23.14 16.68 5.68
N LYS A 149 -23.26 17.53 6.72
CA LYS A 149 -22.10 18.02 7.45
C LYS A 149 -21.35 16.83 8.05
N ASP A 150 -20.03 16.82 7.86
CA ASP A 150 -19.14 15.76 8.37
C ASP A 150 -19.48 14.35 7.86
N ALA A 151 -20.20 14.23 6.72
CA ALA A 151 -20.43 12.95 6.06
C ALA A 151 -19.12 12.23 5.74
N TRP A 152 -18.08 12.99 5.38
CA TRP A 152 -16.74 12.52 5.15
C TRP A 152 -15.74 13.23 6.06
N THR A 153 -14.86 12.46 6.66
CA THR A 153 -13.76 12.93 7.52
C THR A 153 -12.45 12.26 7.09
N TYR A 154 -11.32 12.87 7.46
CA TYR A 154 -10.01 12.26 7.29
C TYR A 154 -9.56 11.61 8.59
N ARG A 155 -8.99 10.42 8.49
CA ARG A 155 -8.41 9.71 9.62
C ARG A 155 -7.34 8.71 9.15
N ARG A 156 -6.11 8.87 9.61
CA ARG A 156 -4.99 7.95 9.35
C ARG A 156 -4.92 7.47 7.90
N LEU A 157 -4.50 8.36 7.03
CA LEU A 157 -4.34 8.11 5.59
C LEU A 157 -5.61 7.59 4.88
N ALA A 158 -6.79 7.91 5.41
CA ALA A 158 -8.05 7.53 4.78
C ALA A 158 -9.13 8.60 4.88
N LEU A 159 -9.99 8.59 3.89
CA LEU A 159 -11.29 9.24 3.90
C LEU A 159 -12.30 8.26 4.49
N VAL A 160 -13.01 8.69 5.52
CA VAL A 160 -14.00 7.87 6.25
C VAL A 160 -15.37 8.49 6.05
N ALA A 161 -16.28 7.74 5.40
CA ALA A 161 -17.69 8.09 5.29
C ALA A 161 -18.47 7.57 6.49
N ARG A 162 -19.31 8.42 7.08
CA ARG A 162 -20.23 8.08 8.17
C ARG A 162 -21.66 8.52 7.89
N GLY A 163 -21.85 9.38 6.92
CA GLY A 163 -23.11 9.96 6.51
C GLY A 163 -23.33 9.90 5.01
N LYS A 164 -24.45 10.46 4.57
CA LYS A 164 -24.77 10.63 3.16
C LYS A 164 -24.09 11.88 2.62
N GLY A 165 -23.31 11.74 1.55
CA GLY A 165 -22.63 12.87 0.92
C GLY A 165 -21.47 12.45 0.03
N GLY A 166 -20.85 13.46 -0.59
CA GLY A 166 -19.73 13.29 -1.49
C GLY A 166 -18.44 13.92 -0.98
N ILE A 167 -17.33 13.46 -1.52
CA ILE A 167 -16.02 14.05 -1.35
C ILE A 167 -15.24 13.94 -2.66
N ALA A 168 -14.76 15.04 -3.20
CA ALA A 168 -14.15 15.11 -4.52
C ALA A 168 -12.77 15.77 -4.49
N LEU A 169 -11.88 15.27 -5.34
CA LEU A 169 -10.60 15.91 -5.64
C LEU A 169 -10.71 16.49 -7.06
N PRO A 170 -10.77 17.82 -7.19
CA PRO A 170 -10.91 18.47 -8.51
C PRO A 170 -9.61 18.36 -9.31
N ASP A 171 -9.74 18.42 -10.63
CA ASP A 171 -8.64 18.58 -11.62
C ASP A 171 -7.47 17.59 -11.50
N VAL A 172 -7.73 16.39 -10.97
CA VAL A 172 -6.69 15.37 -10.75
C VAL A 172 -6.62 14.33 -11.87
N LEU A 173 -7.72 14.12 -12.60
CA LEU A 173 -7.82 13.08 -13.63
C LEU A 173 -7.47 13.62 -15.01
N PRO A 174 -6.46 13.04 -15.70
CA PRO A 174 -6.25 13.29 -17.13
C PRO A 174 -7.28 12.55 -17.98
N ASP A 175 -7.42 12.93 -19.27
CA ASP A 175 -8.37 12.31 -20.22
C ASP A 175 -8.30 10.77 -20.28
N GLN A 176 -7.14 10.21 -20.02
CA GLN A 176 -6.93 8.77 -19.86
C GLN A 176 -6.25 8.51 -18.51
N CYS A 177 -7.00 7.97 -17.59
CA CYS A 177 -6.59 7.81 -16.20
C CYS A 177 -6.77 6.38 -15.68
N SER A 178 -5.94 6.04 -14.69
CA SER A 178 -6.14 4.91 -13.79
C SER A 178 -6.23 5.46 -12.37
N VAL A 179 -7.29 5.07 -11.67
CA VAL A 179 -7.54 5.38 -10.26
C VAL A 179 -7.54 4.07 -9.49
N THR A 180 -6.59 3.90 -8.57
CA THR A 180 -6.54 2.74 -7.68
C THR A 180 -6.79 3.21 -6.25
N PHE A 181 -7.57 2.48 -5.49
CA PHE A 181 -7.79 2.76 -4.07
C PHE A 181 -8.15 1.50 -3.30
N ASP A 182 -7.87 1.53 -1.99
CA ASP A 182 -8.30 0.50 -1.06
C ASP A 182 -9.60 0.94 -0.39
N ALA A 183 -10.66 0.14 -0.57
CA ALA A 183 -11.95 0.34 0.09
C ALA A 183 -12.14 -0.69 1.20
N ALA A 184 -12.67 -0.25 2.35
CA ALA A 184 -13.17 -1.10 3.41
C ALA A 184 -14.54 -0.60 3.85
N TRP A 185 -15.42 -1.53 4.27
CA TRP A 185 -16.79 -1.20 4.65
C TRP A 185 -17.26 -2.05 5.83
N LYS A 186 -18.14 -1.48 6.63
CA LYS A 186 -18.69 -2.16 7.79
C LYS A 186 -19.97 -2.86 7.39
N SER A 187 -20.05 -4.17 7.70
CA SER A 187 -21.24 -5.01 7.43
C SER A 187 -21.63 -5.16 5.95
N ASP A 188 -22.82 -5.64 5.69
CA ASP A 188 -23.32 -6.04 4.38
C ASP A 188 -23.67 -4.90 3.40
N ALA A 189 -23.44 -3.66 3.81
CA ALA A 189 -23.95 -2.47 3.12
C ALA A 189 -22.88 -1.73 2.31
N LEU A 190 -22.07 -2.42 1.49
CA LEU A 190 -21.26 -1.72 0.51
C LEU A 190 -22.17 -0.97 -0.47
N SER A 191 -22.07 0.35 -0.47
CA SER A 191 -22.72 1.23 -1.43
C SER A 191 -21.84 2.46 -1.66
N LEU A 192 -21.10 2.45 -2.75
CA LEU A 192 -20.17 3.50 -3.14
C LEU A 192 -20.45 3.90 -4.58
N LYS A 193 -20.52 5.19 -4.85
CA LYS A 193 -20.46 5.72 -6.20
C LYS A 193 -19.13 6.41 -6.40
N VAL A 194 -18.47 6.12 -7.50
CA VAL A 194 -17.24 6.78 -7.91
C VAL A 194 -17.52 7.49 -9.23
N TYR A 195 -17.41 8.82 -9.21
CA TYR A 195 -17.51 9.60 -10.43
C TYR A 195 -16.11 9.88 -10.96
N LEU A 196 -15.92 9.58 -12.22
CA LEU A 196 -14.67 9.76 -12.94
C LEU A 196 -14.87 10.81 -14.03
N LEU A 197 -13.91 11.72 -14.16
CA LEU A 197 -13.90 12.72 -15.22
C LEU A 197 -15.14 13.62 -15.16
N THR A 198 -15.64 13.98 -13.98
CA THR A 198 -16.67 14.98 -13.77
C THR A 198 -16.06 16.38 -13.62
N ASP A 199 -16.80 17.41 -13.97
CA ASP A 199 -16.48 18.82 -13.70
C ASP A 199 -17.20 19.37 -12.44
N GLU A 200 -18.08 18.57 -11.83
CA GLU A 200 -18.93 18.93 -10.71
C GLU A 200 -18.43 18.33 -9.40
N ALA A 201 -17.37 18.92 -8.83
CA ALA A 201 -16.77 18.43 -7.59
C ALA A 201 -17.64 18.67 -6.33
N ASP A 202 -18.58 19.61 -6.36
CA ASP A 202 -19.43 20.02 -5.24
C ASP A 202 -20.86 19.42 -5.29
N SER A 203 -21.19 18.62 -6.30
CA SER A 203 -22.49 17.98 -6.48
C SER A 203 -22.54 16.61 -5.84
N GLU A 204 -23.64 16.23 -5.14
CA GLU A 204 -23.88 14.86 -4.70
C GLU A 204 -24.28 13.91 -5.85
N SER A 205 -24.66 14.46 -6.99
CA SER A 205 -25.11 13.72 -8.16
C SER A 205 -24.64 14.42 -9.43
N PRO A 206 -23.35 14.36 -9.75
CA PRO A 206 -22.80 14.95 -10.97
C PRO A 206 -23.53 14.52 -12.24
N GLU A 207 -23.73 15.47 -13.15
CA GLU A 207 -24.38 15.26 -14.45
C GLU A 207 -23.37 15.10 -15.59
N SER A 208 -22.07 15.19 -15.29
CA SER A 208 -20.96 15.00 -16.23
C SER A 208 -20.09 13.79 -15.88
N GLY A 209 -19.32 13.30 -16.84
CA GLY A 209 -18.42 12.16 -16.65
C GLY A 209 -19.10 10.80 -16.55
N TYR A 210 -18.44 9.89 -15.86
CA TYR A 210 -18.91 8.51 -15.63
C TYR A 210 -19.16 8.24 -14.15
N GLU A 211 -20.29 7.60 -13.81
CA GLU A 211 -20.60 7.05 -12.50
C GLU A 211 -20.37 5.54 -12.49
N VAL A 212 -19.43 5.06 -11.67
CA VAL A 212 -19.31 3.64 -11.32
C VAL A 212 -20.02 3.41 -9.99
N SER A 213 -21.13 2.74 -10.02
CA SER A 213 -21.90 2.37 -8.82
C SER A 213 -21.46 1.00 -8.34
N ILE A 214 -20.86 0.94 -7.15
CA ILE A 214 -20.26 -0.26 -6.57
C ILE A 214 -21.12 -0.69 -5.39
N GLN A 215 -21.75 -1.85 -5.52
CA GLN A 215 -22.55 -2.48 -4.48
C GLN A 215 -22.00 -3.89 -4.22
N ARG A 216 -22.34 -4.45 -3.08
CA ARG A 216 -21.86 -5.78 -2.69
C ARG A 216 -22.16 -6.86 -3.75
N GLN A 217 -23.32 -6.79 -4.42
CA GLN A 217 -23.78 -7.81 -5.37
C GLN A 217 -23.64 -7.40 -6.83
N SER A 218 -23.44 -6.11 -7.10
CA SER A 218 -23.50 -5.61 -8.48
C SER A 218 -22.67 -4.34 -8.65
N VAL A 219 -22.14 -4.19 -9.85
CA VAL A 219 -21.45 -3.01 -10.31
C VAL A 219 -22.10 -2.52 -11.60
N TYR A 220 -22.30 -1.21 -11.71
CA TYR A 220 -22.91 -0.57 -12.88
C TYR A 220 -22.06 0.59 -13.32
N LEU A 221 -22.00 0.83 -14.63
CA LEU A 221 -21.46 2.05 -15.20
C LEU A 221 -22.59 2.87 -15.83
N ARG A 222 -22.60 4.18 -15.58
CA ARG A 222 -23.51 5.14 -16.18
C ARG A 222 -22.73 6.30 -16.81
N ASN A 223 -23.08 6.67 -18.03
CA ASN A 223 -22.72 7.98 -18.59
C ASN A 223 -23.67 9.01 -17.98
N CYS A 224 -23.12 9.97 -17.23
CA CYS A 224 -23.93 10.94 -16.46
C CYS A 224 -24.61 11.94 -17.36
N SER A 225 -23.93 12.51 -18.37
CA SER A 225 -24.51 13.51 -19.28
C SER A 225 -25.63 12.94 -20.14
N LYS A 226 -25.62 11.65 -20.45
CA LYS A 226 -26.67 10.94 -21.18
C LYS A 226 -27.67 10.24 -20.28
N GLN A 227 -27.43 10.21 -18.97
CA GLN A 227 -28.21 9.48 -17.96
C GLN A 227 -28.49 8.00 -18.36
N ARG A 228 -27.53 7.39 -19.01
CA ARG A 228 -27.66 6.03 -19.58
C ARG A 228 -26.68 5.06 -18.96
N TYR A 229 -27.19 3.90 -18.53
CA TYR A 229 -26.35 2.78 -18.13
C TYR A 229 -25.68 2.13 -19.35
N LEU A 230 -24.43 1.77 -19.19
CA LEU A 230 -23.59 1.14 -20.21
C LEU A 230 -23.45 -0.34 -19.87
N GLY A 231 -23.91 -1.21 -20.77
CA GLY A 231 -23.88 -2.65 -20.55
C GLY A 231 -24.86 -3.15 -19.49
N SER A 232 -24.64 -4.37 -19.03
CA SER A 232 -25.37 -5.02 -17.95
C SER A 232 -24.62 -4.89 -16.62
N ALA A 233 -25.31 -5.24 -15.53
CA ALA A 233 -24.68 -5.34 -14.23
C ALA A 233 -23.64 -6.44 -14.20
N SER A 234 -22.49 -6.15 -13.60
CA SER A 234 -21.43 -7.12 -13.33
C SER A 234 -21.34 -7.42 -11.84
N SER A 235 -20.67 -8.48 -11.46
CA SER A 235 -20.53 -8.88 -10.06
C SER A 235 -19.10 -9.38 -9.77
N SER A 236 -18.68 -9.24 -8.50
CA SER A 236 -17.40 -9.75 -8.02
C SER A 236 -17.62 -10.62 -6.79
N GLY A 237 -17.00 -11.81 -6.77
CA GLY A 237 -16.93 -12.66 -5.59
C GLY A 237 -16.28 -11.95 -4.42
N ASP A 238 -15.18 -11.24 -4.67
CA ASP A 238 -14.43 -10.51 -3.65
C ASP A 238 -15.26 -9.43 -2.94
N LEU A 239 -16.12 -8.71 -3.68
CA LEU A 239 -17.00 -7.70 -3.07
C LEU A 239 -18.14 -8.34 -2.24
N ARG A 240 -18.54 -9.58 -2.57
CA ARG A 240 -19.61 -10.29 -1.84
C ARG A 240 -19.11 -10.93 -0.56
N GLU A 241 -17.91 -11.49 -0.60
CA GLU A 241 -17.38 -12.36 0.46
C GLU A 241 -16.53 -11.61 1.47
N ASN A 242 -15.96 -10.46 1.07
CA ASN A 242 -15.06 -9.68 1.90
C ASN A 242 -15.70 -8.35 2.33
N THR A 243 -15.10 -7.71 3.33
CA THR A 243 -15.43 -6.36 3.80
C THR A 243 -14.39 -5.32 3.38
N ARG A 244 -13.47 -5.72 2.50
CA ARG A 244 -12.43 -4.87 1.93
C ARG A 244 -12.02 -5.37 0.55
N ALA A 245 -11.61 -4.43 -0.32
CA ALA A 245 -11.05 -4.76 -1.62
C ALA A 245 -10.14 -3.63 -2.11
N ARG A 246 -9.17 -3.97 -2.97
CA ARG A 246 -8.48 -2.99 -3.81
C ARG A 246 -9.27 -2.86 -5.10
N ILE A 247 -9.64 -1.64 -5.41
CA ILE A 247 -10.41 -1.30 -6.61
C ILE A 247 -9.52 -0.47 -7.53
N GLU A 248 -9.50 -0.82 -8.81
CA GLU A 248 -8.86 -0.03 -9.84
C GLU A 248 -9.90 0.28 -10.93
N LEU A 249 -10.01 1.56 -11.27
CA LEU A 249 -10.87 2.09 -12.31
C LEU A 249 -10.01 2.76 -13.36
N ARG A 250 -10.06 2.30 -14.60
CA ARG A 250 -9.41 2.92 -15.74
C ARG A 250 -10.46 3.54 -16.63
N ALA A 251 -10.28 4.80 -17.00
CA ALA A 251 -11.24 5.52 -17.84
C ALA A 251 -10.54 6.34 -18.92
N SER A 252 -11.23 6.49 -20.06
CA SER A 252 -10.78 7.34 -21.16
C SER A 252 -11.96 8.12 -21.72
N SER A 253 -11.90 9.46 -21.62
CA SER A 253 -12.84 10.36 -22.28
C SER A 253 -12.63 10.43 -23.80
N LYS A 254 -11.48 9.91 -24.31
CA LYS A 254 -11.16 9.93 -25.75
C LYS A 254 -11.83 8.82 -26.54
N ASN A 255 -11.90 7.62 -25.96
CA ASN A 255 -12.45 6.44 -26.65
C ASN A 255 -13.61 5.77 -25.90
N GLY A 256 -14.06 6.37 -24.80
CA GLY A 256 -15.21 5.90 -24.04
C GLY A 256 -14.99 4.56 -23.31
N ARG A 257 -13.76 4.09 -23.21
CA ARG A 257 -13.47 2.83 -22.54
C ARG A 257 -13.36 3.05 -21.03
N VAL A 258 -14.07 2.23 -20.27
CA VAL A 258 -13.97 2.16 -18.81
C VAL A 258 -13.73 0.72 -18.40
N VAL A 259 -12.77 0.47 -17.52
CA VAL A 259 -12.40 -0.87 -17.04
C VAL A 259 -12.41 -0.86 -15.53
N MET A 260 -13.00 -1.87 -14.92
CA MET A 260 -12.95 -2.07 -13.47
C MET A 260 -12.22 -3.36 -13.13
N LEU A 261 -11.29 -3.25 -12.19
CA LEU A 261 -10.60 -4.38 -11.58
C LEU A 261 -10.88 -4.39 -10.07
N VAL A 262 -11.02 -5.58 -9.52
CA VAL A 262 -11.13 -5.82 -8.07
C VAL A 262 -10.03 -6.81 -7.69
N ASN A 263 -9.20 -6.45 -6.74
CA ASN A 263 -8.01 -7.23 -6.32
C ASN A 263 -7.15 -7.67 -7.53
N GLY A 264 -7.06 -6.80 -8.54
CA GLY A 264 -6.28 -7.04 -9.75
C GLY A 264 -6.94 -7.91 -10.81
N GLN A 265 -8.13 -8.42 -10.58
CA GLN A 265 -8.91 -9.17 -11.58
C GLN A 265 -9.86 -8.24 -12.32
N VAL A 266 -9.85 -8.29 -13.65
CA VAL A 266 -10.80 -7.54 -14.48
C VAL A 266 -12.21 -8.09 -14.22
N ILE A 267 -13.10 -7.22 -13.73
CA ILE A 267 -14.51 -7.54 -13.49
C ILE A 267 -15.36 -7.22 -14.72
N GLU A 268 -15.08 -6.07 -15.34
CA GLU A 268 -15.84 -5.63 -16.50
C GLU A 268 -15.05 -4.61 -17.34
N THR A 269 -15.36 -4.59 -18.64
CA THR A 269 -14.89 -3.58 -19.59
C THR A 269 -16.09 -3.02 -20.35
N TRP A 270 -16.37 -1.75 -20.13
CA TRP A 270 -17.43 -1.04 -20.83
C TRP A 270 -16.87 -0.18 -21.96
N THR A 271 -17.69 0.03 -22.97
CA THR A 271 -17.41 1.01 -24.03
C THR A 271 -18.62 1.92 -24.18
N ASP A 272 -18.38 3.21 -24.12
CA ASP A 272 -19.39 4.23 -24.37
C ASP A 272 -19.39 4.62 -25.84
N PRO A 273 -20.44 4.29 -26.61
CA PRO A 273 -20.52 4.65 -28.00
C PRO A 273 -20.78 6.14 -28.24
N ASP A 274 -21.24 6.86 -27.23
CA ASP A 274 -21.59 8.28 -27.30
C ASP A 274 -20.52 9.19 -26.68
N VAL A 275 -19.31 8.70 -26.49
CA VAL A 275 -18.21 9.42 -25.82
C VAL A 275 -17.93 10.79 -26.46
N ALA A 276 -18.07 10.91 -27.78
CA ALA A 276 -17.83 12.16 -28.51
C ALA A 276 -18.80 13.31 -28.11
N ASP A 277 -19.96 12.97 -27.63
CA ASP A 277 -21.01 13.90 -27.16
C ASP A 277 -21.06 13.98 -25.63
N GLY A 278 -20.11 13.37 -24.93
CA GLY A 278 -20.03 13.39 -23.48
C GLY A 278 -19.46 14.71 -22.96
N ASP A 279 -19.88 15.08 -21.76
CA ASP A 279 -19.30 16.19 -21.00
C ASP A 279 -18.34 15.60 -19.97
N PHE A 280 -17.07 16.01 -20.04
CA PHE A 280 -16.00 15.46 -19.22
C PHE A 280 -15.16 16.56 -18.58
N GLY A 281 -14.88 16.40 -17.30
CA GLY A 281 -13.97 17.24 -16.52
C GLY A 281 -12.75 16.47 -16.02
N GLY A 282 -12.16 16.93 -14.91
CA GLY A 282 -10.95 16.36 -14.33
C GLY A 282 -11.09 15.89 -12.90
N ALA A 283 -12.28 15.88 -12.31
CA ALA A 283 -12.47 15.51 -10.90
C ALA A 283 -12.64 14.00 -10.69
N LEU A 284 -12.09 13.53 -9.57
CA LEU A 284 -12.38 12.24 -8.94
C LEU A 284 -13.32 12.47 -7.76
N HIS A 285 -14.48 11.83 -7.75
CA HIS A 285 -15.48 12.07 -6.72
C HIS A 285 -16.02 10.76 -6.14
N PHE A 286 -15.96 10.61 -4.83
CA PHE A 286 -16.53 9.50 -4.08
C PHE A 286 -17.83 9.97 -3.41
N VAL A 287 -18.90 9.20 -3.56
CA VAL A 287 -20.20 9.48 -2.93
C VAL A 287 -20.66 8.27 -2.13
N SER A 288 -20.98 8.51 -0.86
CA SER A 288 -21.69 7.56 0.00
C SER A 288 -23.19 7.89 -0.07
N PRO A 289 -24.00 7.11 -0.81
CA PRO A 289 -25.42 7.41 -0.98
C PRO A 289 -26.27 7.07 0.25
N ASN A 290 -25.72 6.24 1.14
CA ASN A 290 -26.39 5.76 2.34
C ASN A 290 -25.53 6.00 3.57
N PRO A 291 -26.11 6.23 4.76
CA PRO A 291 -25.37 6.22 6.00
C PRO A 291 -24.74 4.84 6.21
N GLY A 292 -23.44 4.77 6.26
CA GLY A 292 -22.70 3.53 6.48
C GLY A 292 -21.22 3.80 6.63
N ALA A 293 -20.57 3.11 7.55
CA ALA A 293 -19.13 3.28 7.74
C ALA A 293 -18.37 2.66 6.55
N MET A 294 -17.67 3.52 5.82
CA MET A 294 -16.81 3.13 4.71
C MET A 294 -15.51 3.93 4.79
N ARG A 295 -14.42 3.28 4.46
CA ARG A 295 -13.08 3.84 4.48
C ARG A 295 -12.44 3.70 3.11
N ILE A 296 -11.87 4.78 2.58
CA ILE A 296 -11.13 4.81 1.33
C ILE A 296 -9.72 5.32 1.62
N SER A 297 -8.71 4.55 1.24
CA SER A 297 -7.29 4.85 1.49
C SER A 297 -6.42 4.46 0.30
N ASN A 298 -5.14 4.84 0.34
CA ASN A 298 -4.17 4.48 -0.69
C ASN A 298 -4.68 4.81 -2.11
N ILE A 299 -5.23 6.02 -2.25
CA ILE A 299 -5.75 6.51 -3.52
C ILE A 299 -4.57 6.92 -4.39
N ARG A 300 -4.46 6.31 -5.57
CA ARG A 300 -3.46 6.66 -6.58
C ARG A 300 -4.14 7.02 -7.87
N VAL A 301 -3.69 8.08 -8.48
CA VAL A 301 -4.10 8.51 -9.82
C VAL A 301 -2.89 8.52 -10.73
N SER A 302 -2.97 7.86 -11.84
CA SER A 302 -1.90 7.82 -12.85
C SER A 302 -2.47 7.92 -14.26
N ARG A 303 -1.58 8.14 -15.24
CA ARG A 303 -1.96 8.08 -16.66
C ARG A 303 -2.16 6.64 -17.08
N TRP A 304 -3.22 6.38 -17.86
CA TRP A 304 -3.47 5.09 -18.46
C TRP A 304 -3.08 5.13 -19.95
N ASN A 305 -2.41 4.09 -20.42
CA ASN A 305 -2.01 3.97 -21.83
C ASN A 305 -3.10 3.44 -22.78
N GLY A 306 -4.32 3.16 -22.24
CA GLY A 306 -5.45 2.63 -22.99
C GLY A 306 -5.41 1.11 -23.24
N VAL A 307 -4.36 0.43 -22.79
CA VAL A 307 -4.22 -1.03 -22.95
C VAL A 307 -4.79 -1.75 -21.72
N VAL A 308 -5.59 -2.77 -21.97
CA VAL A 308 -6.06 -3.71 -20.92
C VAL A 308 -5.15 -4.94 -21.02
N ASP A 309 -4.21 -5.05 -20.08
CA ASP A 309 -3.40 -6.27 -19.95
C ASP A 309 -4.25 -7.33 -19.26
N GLU A 310 -4.83 -8.24 -20.03
CA GLU A 310 -5.66 -9.34 -19.50
C GLU A 310 -4.82 -10.46 -18.87
N THR A 311 -3.50 -10.41 -18.98
CA THR A 311 -2.63 -11.58 -18.75
C THR A 311 -1.84 -11.58 -17.44
N VAL A 312 -1.92 -10.55 -16.61
CA VAL A 312 -1.19 -10.52 -15.33
C VAL A 312 -2.12 -10.04 -14.22
N PRO A 313 -2.70 -10.94 -13.42
CA PRO A 313 -3.23 -10.52 -12.14
C PRO A 313 -2.04 -9.94 -11.35
N PRO A 314 -2.10 -8.70 -10.85
CA PRO A 314 -1.13 -8.25 -9.88
C PRO A 314 -1.26 -9.20 -8.69
N ARG A 315 -0.28 -10.04 -8.48
CA ARG A 315 -0.16 -10.75 -7.21
C ARG A 315 0.01 -9.65 -6.17
N VAL A 316 -0.99 -9.47 -5.33
CA VAL A 316 -0.82 -8.71 -4.09
C VAL A 316 0.05 -9.60 -3.21
N PRO A 317 1.36 -9.28 -3.05
CA PRO A 317 2.23 -10.08 -2.22
C PRO A 317 1.67 -10.03 -0.80
N GLY A 318 1.54 -11.19 -0.14
CA GLY A 318 1.17 -11.27 1.26
C GLY A 318 -0.32 -11.42 1.60
N GLN A 319 -1.25 -11.39 0.65
CA GLN A 319 -2.64 -11.79 0.92
C GLN A 319 -2.80 -13.31 0.94
N ARG A 320 -2.33 -13.97 2.00
CA ARG A 320 -2.99 -15.18 2.44
C ARG A 320 -4.21 -14.75 3.25
N PHE A 321 -5.36 -14.66 2.60
CA PHE A 321 -6.63 -14.61 3.31
C PHE A 321 -6.78 -15.93 4.06
N ARG A 322 -6.58 -15.92 5.37
CA ARG A 322 -7.14 -16.95 6.23
C ARG A 322 -8.65 -16.70 6.28
N ILE A 323 -9.37 -17.32 5.37
CA ILE A 323 -10.79 -17.59 5.57
C ILE A 323 -10.85 -18.61 6.69
N GLY A 324 -11.58 -18.28 7.76
CA GLY A 324 -11.78 -19.18 8.89
C GLY A 324 -12.28 -20.55 8.41
N GLY A 325 -11.58 -21.59 8.83
CA GLY A 325 -12.06 -22.95 8.95
C GLY A 325 -12.48 -23.65 7.67
N LEU A 326 -11.54 -23.99 6.79
CA LEU A 326 -11.70 -25.10 5.87
C LEU A 326 -10.53 -26.07 6.03
N PRO A 327 -10.78 -27.41 5.92
CA PRO A 327 -9.78 -28.45 6.13
C PRO A 327 -8.67 -28.40 5.08
N ASP A 328 -7.48 -28.82 5.48
CA ASP A 328 -6.34 -29.12 4.62
C ASP A 328 -6.70 -30.16 3.57
N ASP A 329 -7.20 -29.73 2.43
CA ASP A 329 -7.28 -30.54 1.23
C ASP A 329 -7.04 -29.66 0.00
N PHE A 330 -5.83 -29.08 -0.05
CA PHE A 330 -5.26 -28.69 -1.32
C PHE A 330 -4.45 -29.90 -1.79
N SER A 331 -5.10 -30.71 -2.63
CA SER A 331 -4.37 -31.57 -3.56
C SER A 331 -3.34 -30.70 -4.25
N GLU A 332 -2.08 -31.03 -4.03
CA GLU A 332 -0.93 -30.58 -4.77
C GLU A 332 -1.25 -30.66 -6.26
N ALA A 333 -1.67 -29.56 -6.86
CA ALA A 333 -1.37 -29.36 -8.25
C ALA A 333 0.15 -29.25 -8.26
N GLU A 334 0.81 -30.33 -8.59
CA GLU A 334 2.20 -30.39 -8.99
C GLU A 334 2.36 -29.50 -10.24
N ASP A 335 2.41 -28.17 -10.04
CA ASP A 335 3.13 -27.30 -10.93
C ASP A 335 4.61 -27.63 -10.66
N GLU A 336 5.12 -28.59 -11.45
CA GLU A 336 6.57 -28.73 -11.61
C GLU A 336 7.16 -27.32 -11.75
N PRO A 337 8.22 -26.98 -11.00
CA PRO A 337 8.93 -25.74 -11.19
C PRO A 337 9.44 -25.76 -12.63
N LYS A 338 8.73 -25.10 -13.53
CA LYS A 338 9.26 -24.80 -14.86
C LYS A 338 10.52 -24.00 -14.55
N ASP A 339 11.66 -24.60 -14.87
CA ASP A 339 13.00 -24.00 -14.85
C ASP A 339 13.02 -22.88 -15.90
N ASP A 340 12.19 -21.86 -15.65
CA ASP A 340 11.97 -20.75 -16.60
C ASP A 340 13.00 -19.66 -16.25
N LYS A 341 14.24 -19.89 -16.73
CA LYS A 341 15.35 -18.93 -16.70
C LYS A 341 15.06 -17.66 -17.51
N ARG A 342 13.81 -17.48 -17.96
CA ARG A 342 13.39 -16.32 -18.74
C ARG A 342 13.02 -15.17 -17.84
N MET A 343 13.78 -14.11 -17.94
CA MET A 343 13.46 -12.84 -17.32
C MET A 343 12.51 -12.05 -18.20
N LYS A 344 11.43 -11.51 -17.64
CA LYS A 344 10.48 -10.70 -18.38
C LYS A 344 10.85 -9.22 -18.32
N LEU A 345 10.87 -8.58 -19.48
CA LEU A 345 11.06 -7.14 -19.61
C LEU A 345 9.72 -6.39 -19.47
N ALA A 346 9.80 -5.09 -19.21
CA ALA A 346 8.64 -4.21 -19.06
C ALA A 346 7.80 -4.10 -20.35
N ASN A 347 8.38 -4.36 -21.53
CA ASN A 347 7.70 -4.39 -22.82
C ASN A 347 7.17 -5.79 -23.20
N SER A 348 7.11 -6.73 -22.25
CA SER A 348 6.71 -8.12 -22.43
C SER A 348 7.68 -9.02 -23.20
N ASP A 349 8.81 -8.51 -23.68
CA ASP A 349 9.89 -9.34 -24.21
C ASP A 349 10.52 -10.18 -23.10
N SER A 350 11.25 -11.23 -23.48
CA SER A 350 11.97 -12.08 -22.53
C SER A 350 13.44 -12.25 -22.91
N ILE A 351 14.28 -12.34 -21.89
CA ILE A 351 15.71 -12.62 -22.02
C ILE A 351 15.97 -13.98 -21.36
N ASP A 352 16.60 -14.89 -22.11
CA ASP A 352 17.10 -16.16 -21.59
C ASP A 352 18.56 -15.98 -21.16
N GLY A 353 18.83 -16.16 -19.86
CA GLY A 353 20.18 -15.96 -19.32
C GLY A 353 20.21 -16.02 -17.79
N GLU A 354 21.39 -15.95 -17.23
CA GLU A 354 21.62 -15.89 -15.77
C GLU A 354 22.06 -14.49 -15.34
N VAL A 355 21.47 -14.01 -14.25
CA VAL A 355 21.92 -12.77 -13.60
C VAL A 355 23.26 -13.02 -12.92
N LYS A 356 24.33 -12.38 -13.42
CA LYS A 356 25.66 -12.41 -12.81
C LYS A 356 25.80 -11.43 -11.66
N SER A 357 25.34 -10.21 -11.86
CA SER A 357 25.42 -9.17 -10.84
C SER A 357 24.41 -8.07 -11.10
N ILE A 358 24.01 -7.40 -10.01
CA ILE A 358 23.21 -6.18 -10.06
C ILE A 358 23.97 -5.14 -9.27
N SER A 359 24.29 -4.01 -9.90
CA SER A 359 24.99 -2.92 -9.26
C SER A 359 24.75 -1.60 -10.01
N GLY A 360 24.58 -0.51 -9.25
CA GLY A 360 24.40 0.82 -9.82
C GLY A 360 23.18 0.94 -10.75
N GLY A 361 22.10 0.20 -10.50
CA GLY A 361 20.89 0.22 -11.33
C GLY A 361 21.01 -0.53 -12.67
N VAL A 362 22.08 -1.34 -12.84
CA VAL A 362 22.34 -2.12 -14.04
C VAL A 362 22.47 -3.60 -13.69
N ILE A 363 21.79 -4.43 -14.45
CA ILE A 363 21.89 -5.91 -14.38
C ILE A 363 22.87 -6.37 -15.43
N THR A 364 23.84 -7.17 -15.03
CA THR A 364 24.73 -7.92 -15.94
C THR A 364 24.19 -9.34 -16.05
N ILE A 365 23.87 -9.75 -17.27
CA ILE A 365 23.28 -11.05 -17.59
C ILE A 365 24.22 -11.80 -18.50
N GLU A 366 24.51 -13.06 -18.17
CA GLU A 366 25.17 -13.99 -19.07
C GLU A 366 24.14 -14.71 -19.93
N THR A 367 24.25 -14.52 -21.23
CA THR A 367 23.41 -15.19 -22.23
C THR A 367 24.26 -16.13 -23.08
N LYS A 368 23.60 -16.98 -23.88
CA LYS A 368 24.30 -17.85 -24.88
C LYS A 368 25.13 -17.08 -25.91
N LEU A 369 24.86 -15.76 -26.07
CA LEU A 369 25.54 -14.88 -27.03
C LEU A 369 26.60 -14.00 -26.36
N GLY A 370 26.79 -14.11 -25.04
CA GLY A 370 27.74 -13.32 -24.26
C GLY A 370 27.06 -12.49 -23.17
N GLU A 371 27.85 -11.64 -22.51
CA GLU A 371 27.35 -10.76 -21.45
C GLU A 371 26.64 -9.55 -22.04
N ILE A 372 25.46 -9.24 -21.49
CA ILE A 372 24.71 -8.03 -21.78
C ILE A 372 24.47 -7.23 -20.50
N LYS A 373 24.37 -5.91 -20.63
CA LYS A 373 24.05 -5.00 -19.52
C LYS A 373 22.73 -4.29 -19.81
N VAL A 374 21.78 -4.43 -18.90
CA VAL A 374 20.43 -3.88 -19.04
C VAL A 374 20.07 -3.10 -17.78
N PRO A 375 19.51 -1.89 -17.89
CA PRO A 375 19.01 -1.16 -16.71
C PRO A 375 17.94 -1.97 -15.95
N VAL A 376 17.98 -1.97 -14.61
CA VAL A 376 17.01 -2.66 -13.73
C VAL A 376 15.58 -2.26 -14.08
N SER A 377 15.33 -0.97 -14.37
CA SER A 377 14.01 -0.43 -14.72
C SER A 377 13.38 -1.03 -16.00
N ARG A 378 14.13 -1.79 -16.78
CA ARG A 378 13.62 -2.49 -17.97
C ARG A 378 13.04 -3.87 -17.66
N PHE A 379 13.23 -4.38 -16.46
CA PHE A 379 12.73 -5.68 -16.06
C PHE A 379 11.38 -5.57 -15.31
N ARG A 380 10.61 -6.62 -15.39
CA ARG A 380 9.41 -6.86 -14.57
C ARG A 380 9.67 -8.00 -13.56
N THR A 381 10.31 -9.08 -14.01
CA THR A 381 10.71 -10.19 -13.14
C THR A 381 12.14 -10.56 -13.40
N LEU A 382 12.85 -10.90 -12.34
CA LEU A 382 14.23 -11.36 -12.39
C LEU A 382 14.31 -12.82 -11.95
N ALA A 383 14.80 -13.67 -12.82
CA ALA A 383 15.16 -15.03 -12.47
C ALA A 383 16.53 -14.99 -11.79
N LEU A 384 16.54 -15.03 -10.48
CA LEU A 384 17.76 -15.12 -9.69
C LEU A 384 18.24 -16.57 -9.64
N LYS A 385 19.56 -16.74 -9.53
CA LYS A 385 20.16 -18.07 -9.31
C LYS A 385 19.52 -18.74 -8.09
N PRO A 386 19.09 -19.99 -8.21
CA PRO A 386 18.54 -20.72 -7.07
C PRO A 386 19.54 -20.80 -5.91
N VAL A 387 19.05 -20.60 -4.70
CA VAL A 387 19.80 -20.78 -3.46
C VAL A 387 18.99 -21.68 -2.53
N GLU A 388 19.66 -22.31 -1.58
CA GLU A 388 18.97 -23.02 -0.51
C GLU A 388 18.20 -22.02 0.34
N TYR A 389 16.91 -22.29 0.60
CA TYR A 389 16.09 -21.40 1.41
C TYR A 389 16.35 -21.65 2.89
N ASP A 390 16.59 -20.56 3.61
CA ASP A 390 16.66 -20.58 5.07
C ASP A 390 15.25 -20.76 5.66
N GLU A 391 15.13 -21.60 6.67
CA GLU A 391 13.89 -21.73 7.43
C GLU A 391 13.63 -20.45 8.23
N ALA A 392 12.47 -19.85 8.00
CA ALA A 392 12.06 -18.66 8.74
C ALA A 392 11.49 -19.07 10.11
N ILE A 393 12.10 -18.56 11.18
CA ILE A 393 11.74 -18.87 12.56
C ILE A 393 11.01 -17.66 13.15
N LEU A 394 9.75 -17.88 13.56
CA LEU A 394 9.03 -16.92 14.40
C LEU A 394 9.38 -17.15 15.86
N ARG A 395 9.54 -16.06 16.60
CA ARG A 395 9.91 -16.09 18.01
C ARG A 395 8.94 -15.24 18.83
N ASN A 396 8.73 -15.63 20.08
CA ASN A 396 7.95 -14.80 21.01
C ASN A 396 8.56 -13.41 21.11
N GLY A 397 7.71 -12.39 21.06
CA GLY A 397 8.13 -10.99 21.02
C GLY A 397 8.41 -10.44 19.62
N ASP A 398 8.23 -11.24 18.56
CA ASP A 398 8.17 -10.73 17.21
C ASP A 398 6.87 -9.94 16.99
N VAL A 399 6.98 -8.83 16.25
CA VAL A 399 5.86 -7.96 15.88
C VAL A 399 5.69 -7.98 14.38
N ARG A 400 4.47 -7.70 13.91
CA ARG A 400 4.19 -7.46 12.50
C ARG A 400 3.91 -6.00 12.28
N ALA A 401 4.74 -5.32 11.50
CA ALA A 401 4.55 -3.94 11.10
C ALA A 401 3.96 -3.87 9.69
N TRP A 402 2.86 -3.13 9.54
CA TRP A 402 2.12 -2.97 8.31
C TRP A 402 2.42 -1.63 7.68
N PHE A 403 2.75 -1.64 6.39
CA PHE A 403 2.84 -0.43 5.58
C PHE A 403 1.44 0.06 5.15
N PRO A 404 1.30 1.33 4.72
CA PRO A 404 0.02 1.86 4.21
C PRO A 404 -0.54 1.12 3.00
N ASP A 405 0.31 0.48 2.18
CA ASP A 405 -0.06 -0.31 1.01
C ASP A 405 -0.54 -1.73 1.34
N ARG A 406 -0.68 -2.06 2.65
CA ARG A 406 -1.06 -3.36 3.20
C ARG A 406 0.00 -4.47 3.04
N THR A 407 1.20 -4.13 2.68
CA THR A 407 2.32 -5.05 2.84
C THR A 407 2.82 -5.04 4.29
N SER A 408 3.51 -6.07 4.72
CA SER A 408 4.00 -6.16 6.10
C SER A 408 5.37 -6.80 6.18
N MET A 409 6.02 -6.56 7.30
CA MET A 409 7.25 -7.23 7.69
C MET A 409 7.20 -7.67 9.15
N VAL A 410 7.84 -8.80 9.44
CA VAL A 410 7.97 -9.34 10.80
C VAL A 410 9.39 -9.16 11.30
N PHE A 411 9.52 -8.61 12.49
CA PHE A 411 10.80 -8.45 13.17
C PHE A 411 10.59 -8.41 14.69
N ARG A 412 11.67 -8.60 15.44
CA ARG A 412 11.68 -8.41 16.89
C ARG A 412 11.86 -6.93 17.20
N LEU A 413 10.91 -6.37 17.93
CA LEU A 413 11.00 -4.99 18.39
C LEU A 413 12.00 -4.90 19.57
N ASP A 414 12.94 -3.96 19.48
CA ASP A 414 13.85 -3.63 20.58
C ASP A 414 13.38 -2.35 21.30
N SER A 415 13.16 -1.26 20.56
CA SER A 415 12.68 0.01 21.13
C SER A 415 12.15 0.97 20.06
N VAL A 416 11.41 1.98 20.54
CA VAL A 416 11.08 3.19 19.78
C VAL A 416 11.57 4.38 20.57
N ASP A 417 12.37 5.23 19.93
CA ASP A 417 12.91 6.47 20.49
C ASP A 417 12.98 7.55 19.40
N GLY A 418 12.50 8.75 19.71
CA GLY A 418 12.56 9.91 18.82
C GLY A 418 11.96 9.69 17.43
N GLY A 419 10.92 8.86 17.29
CA GLY A 419 10.32 8.50 16.00
C GLY A 419 11.09 7.43 15.21
N LYS A 420 12.14 6.87 15.79
CA LYS A 420 12.91 5.76 15.25
C LYS A 420 12.53 4.47 15.95
N LEU A 421 12.21 3.46 15.16
CA LEU A 421 11.92 2.12 15.62
C LEU A 421 13.15 1.25 15.36
N ILE A 422 13.71 0.66 16.41
CA ILE A 422 14.84 -0.27 16.33
C ILE A 422 14.30 -1.68 16.44
N GLY A 423 14.67 -2.51 15.49
CA GLY A 423 14.26 -3.92 15.48
C GLY A 423 15.30 -4.82 14.83
N SER A 424 15.16 -6.11 15.06
CA SER A 424 16.05 -7.13 14.51
C SER A 424 15.28 -8.28 13.88
N SER A 425 15.75 -8.79 12.75
CA SER A 425 15.16 -9.90 12.03
C SER A 425 16.21 -10.88 11.54
N GLN A 426 15.82 -12.13 11.43
CA GLN A 426 16.62 -13.14 10.72
C GLN A 426 16.85 -12.75 9.26
N ASN A 427 15.92 -12.01 8.66
CA ASN A 427 15.93 -11.66 7.26
C ASN A 427 17.01 -10.63 6.91
N PHE A 428 17.25 -9.64 7.80
CA PHE A 428 18.12 -8.49 7.50
C PHE A 428 19.01 -8.05 8.68
N GLY A 429 18.99 -8.76 9.81
CA GLY A 429 19.74 -8.35 11.02
C GLY A 429 19.03 -7.22 11.76
N THR A 430 19.83 -6.34 12.40
CA THR A 430 19.32 -5.15 13.11
C THR A 430 19.16 -3.99 12.14
N ALA A 431 18.02 -3.30 12.23
CA ALA A 431 17.73 -2.12 11.43
C ALA A 431 17.02 -1.04 12.27
N GLU A 432 17.18 0.20 11.83
CA GLU A 432 16.49 1.36 12.37
C GLU A 432 15.51 1.85 11.32
N PHE A 433 14.23 1.94 11.69
CA PHE A 433 13.13 2.32 10.81
C PHE A 433 12.58 3.69 11.20
N ASP A 434 12.17 4.49 10.24
CA ASP A 434 11.27 5.61 10.49
C ASP A 434 9.88 5.02 10.82
N ILE A 435 9.38 5.28 12.03
CA ILE A 435 8.11 4.71 12.51
C ILE A 435 6.92 5.12 11.63
N ARG A 436 7.02 6.29 10.96
CA ARG A 436 5.98 6.80 10.05
C ARG A 436 5.83 5.96 8.77
N ALA A 437 6.72 5.02 8.51
CA ALA A 437 6.55 4.05 7.44
C ALA A 437 5.41 3.08 7.71
N PHE A 438 5.03 2.92 8.96
CA PHE A 438 4.07 1.91 9.37
C PHE A 438 2.72 2.55 9.75
N SER A 439 1.65 1.99 9.21
CA SER A 439 0.28 2.35 9.58
C SER A 439 -0.19 1.63 10.83
N ARG A 440 0.44 0.49 11.16
CA ARG A 440 0.05 -0.36 12.29
C ARG A 440 1.18 -1.31 12.68
N ILE A 441 1.31 -1.56 13.98
CA ILE A 441 2.17 -2.60 14.54
C ILE A 441 1.29 -3.57 15.34
N GLU A 442 1.34 -4.85 15.01
CA GLU A 442 0.64 -5.92 15.72
C GLU A 442 1.61 -6.63 16.68
N PHE A 443 1.13 -6.87 17.89
CA PHE A 443 1.86 -7.56 18.95
C PHE A 443 1.28 -8.96 19.17
N GLU A 444 2.02 -9.80 19.90
CA GLU A 444 1.60 -11.17 20.23
C GLU A 444 1.10 -11.95 18.99
N ILE A 445 1.82 -11.80 17.86
CA ILE A 445 1.41 -12.34 16.54
C ILE A 445 1.34 -13.88 16.49
N HIS A 446 1.75 -14.54 17.57
CA HIS A 446 1.64 -16.00 17.76
C HIS A 446 0.41 -16.39 18.57
N ASN A 447 -0.32 -15.44 19.12
CA ASN A 447 -1.53 -15.71 19.89
C ASN A 447 -2.75 -15.65 18.98
N ASP A 448 -3.26 -16.83 18.61
CA ASP A 448 -4.42 -16.98 17.74
C ASP A 448 -5.70 -16.38 18.34
N GLU A 449 -5.79 -16.26 19.67
CA GLU A 449 -6.93 -15.61 20.34
C GLU A 449 -7.06 -14.13 19.95
N TYR A 450 -5.93 -13.48 19.59
CA TYR A 450 -5.92 -12.08 19.17
C TYR A 450 -6.19 -11.89 17.69
N ASP A 451 -6.21 -12.96 16.88
CA ASP A 451 -6.41 -12.84 15.43
C ASP A 451 -7.76 -12.19 15.08
N SER A 452 -8.81 -12.48 15.85
CA SER A 452 -10.13 -11.86 15.67
C SER A 452 -10.18 -10.38 16.05
N LEU A 453 -9.21 -9.92 16.84
CA LEU A 453 -9.10 -8.53 17.31
C LEU A 453 -8.20 -7.69 16.41
N ARG A 454 -7.38 -8.30 15.56
CA ARG A 454 -6.44 -7.60 14.69
C ARG A 454 -7.09 -7.11 13.41
N GLY A 455 -6.54 -6.02 12.88
CA GLY A 455 -6.88 -5.54 11.55
C GLY A 455 -8.29 -4.98 11.42
N GLU A 456 -8.98 -4.69 12.51
CA GLU A 456 -10.18 -3.88 12.42
C GLU A 456 -9.86 -2.49 11.90
N GLU A 457 -10.65 -2.06 10.95
CA GLU A 457 -10.52 -0.73 10.40
C GLU A 457 -10.86 0.33 11.46
N ASP A 458 -10.17 1.45 11.37
CA ASP A 458 -10.35 2.60 12.25
C ASP A 458 -11.47 3.46 11.67
N TRP A 459 -12.68 3.21 12.18
CA TRP A 459 -13.90 3.88 11.70
C TRP A 459 -14.11 5.25 12.32
#